data_7d25721f9dfee08217749d7d17c430c1
#
_entry.id   7d25721f9dfee08217749d7d17c430c1
#
_cell.length_a   1.000
_cell.length_b   1.000
_cell.length_c   1.000
_cell.angle_alpha   90.00
_cell.angle_beta   90.00
_cell.angle_gamma   90.00
#
_symmetry.space_group_name_H-M   'P 1'
#
loop_
_entity.id
_entity.type
_entity.pdbx_description
1 polymer ?
#
loop_
_entity_poly.entity_id
_entity_poly.type
_entity_poly.pdbx_seq_one_letter_code
_entity_poly.pdbx_strand_id
1 'polypeptide(L)'
;MANEVSIYEPRTMGRVVQKLPPVRTFFRSTFFRHEETFTTKDVDVDFRKGSRKVAPFVSRLVGGKVVPNTGYQTKTYTPPLVAPEKVTTVDDLLIRRPGESLYSGRTPAERAVLKMADDFKELREQILRREELMCAQTIFTGAIPIIGDGVNEVIDFSFTNKETISVAKNKWTADTSDPIADIKRWHETVQKKGFVNCDICVMGSDVANAFVNHPKVQKMLDVKNFNLAVIQPKQLPNGVTYIGTIHELGLDIYKYNEWYLDDWTNPDAPEDKPLVPANSLALLSTNADYSMYYGAITLIKEQDGNFVTVEGKYVPDTWTKRKPARRFLNLSSAPLCVPHDVDSWFVATPI
;
A
#
# COMPACT_ATOMS: atom_id res chain seq x y z
N MET A 1 20.04 -22.44 -36.71
CA MET A 1 19.50 -21.06 -36.76
C MET A 1 19.08 -20.71 -35.34
N ALA A 2 19.74 -19.72 -34.76
CA ALA A 2 19.33 -19.27 -33.43
C ALA A 2 17.94 -18.58 -33.58
N ASN A 3 16.93 -19.07 -32.88
CA ASN A 3 15.64 -18.40 -32.80
C ASN A 3 15.89 -17.00 -32.24
N GLU A 4 15.72 -15.96 -33.06
CA GLU A 4 15.69 -14.58 -32.59
C GLU A 4 14.49 -14.43 -31.67
N VAL A 5 14.76 -14.33 -30.37
CA VAL A 5 13.73 -14.13 -29.36
C VAL A 5 13.18 -12.71 -29.55
N SER A 6 11.92 -12.60 -29.94
CA SER A 6 11.27 -11.29 -30.10
C SER A 6 11.23 -10.57 -28.76
N ILE A 7 11.62 -9.29 -28.74
CA ILE A 7 11.56 -8.43 -27.54
C ILE A 7 10.12 -8.16 -27.07
N TYR A 8 9.15 -8.46 -27.92
CA TYR A 8 7.71 -8.25 -27.64
C TYR A 8 6.98 -9.49 -27.14
N GLU A 9 7.71 -10.61 -26.93
CA GLU A 9 7.12 -11.76 -26.27
C GLU A 9 6.97 -11.50 -24.76
N PRO A 10 5.86 -11.91 -24.11
CA PRO A 10 5.64 -11.70 -22.68
C PRO A 10 6.82 -12.18 -21.81
N ARG A 11 7.46 -13.27 -22.21
CA ARG A 11 8.63 -13.83 -21.50
C ARG A 11 9.86 -12.91 -21.57
N THR A 12 10.10 -12.24 -22.70
CA THR A 12 11.20 -11.29 -22.89
C THR A 12 10.90 -9.98 -22.21
N MET A 13 9.67 -9.50 -22.31
CA MET A 13 9.17 -8.30 -21.62
C MET A 13 9.27 -8.46 -20.11
N GLY A 14 8.90 -9.61 -19.56
CA GLY A 14 9.04 -9.89 -18.13
C GLY A 14 10.49 -9.76 -17.63
N ARG A 15 11.49 -10.13 -18.44
CA ARG A 15 12.91 -9.93 -18.10
C ARG A 15 13.31 -8.46 -18.07
N VAL A 16 12.77 -7.63 -18.95
CA VAL A 16 13.00 -6.17 -18.96
C VAL A 16 12.41 -5.54 -17.71
N VAL A 17 11.19 -5.90 -17.34
CA VAL A 17 10.52 -5.40 -16.11
C VAL A 17 11.33 -5.76 -14.85
N GLN A 18 11.88 -6.96 -14.77
CA GLN A 18 12.69 -7.37 -13.62
C GLN A 18 14.01 -6.59 -13.46
N LYS A 19 14.55 -6.02 -14.54
CA LYS A 19 15.76 -5.19 -14.51
C LYS A 19 15.51 -3.73 -14.11
N LEU A 20 14.25 -3.28 -14.07
CA LEU A 20 13.95 -1.91 -13.68
C LEU A 20 14.10 -1.73 -12.16
N PRO A 21 14.69 -0.60 -11.70
CA PRO A 21 14.83 -0.35 -10.29
C PRO A 21 13.44 -0.24 -9.61
N PRO A 22 13.27 -0.82 -8.42
CA PRO A 22 11.99 -0.76 -7.72
C PRO A 22 11.72 0.68 -7.24
N VAL A 23 10.51 1.15 -7.42
CA VAL A 23 10.02 2.35 -6.73
C VAL A 23 9.83 1.99 -5.26
N ARG A 24 10.35 2.83 -4.38
CA ARG A 24 10.24 2.63 -2.93
C ARG A 24 8.94 3.26 -2.44
N THR A 25 8.15 2.47 -1.73
CA THR A 25 6.87 2.86 -1.15
C THR A 25 6.90 2.57 0.35
N PHE A 26 6.33 3.44 1.18
CA PHE A 26 6.48 3.31 2.63
C PHE A 26 5.58 2.22 3.23
N PHE A 27 4.26 2.29 3.03
CA PHE A 27 3.33 1.32 3.62
C PHE A 27 3.56 -0.08 3.07
N ARG A 28 3.67 -0.19 1.75
CA ARG A 28 3.90 -1.46 1.07
C ARG A 28 5.23 -2.09 1.49
N SER A 29 6.31 -1.32 1.51
CA SER A 29 7.65 -1.84 1.82
C SER A 29 7.87 -2.10 3.32
N THR A 30 7.13 -1.43 4.21
CA THR A 30 7.29 -1.56 5.65
C THR A 30 6.36 -2.60 6.26
N PHE A 31 5.09 -2.61 5.87
CA PHE A 31 4.07 -3.45 6.46
C PHE A 31 3.69 -4.63 5.55
N PHE A 32 3.32 -4.40 4.29
CA PHE A 32 2.87 -5.43 3.37
C PHE A 32 4.05 -6.12 2.66
N ARG A 33 4.95 -6.73 3.43
CA ARG A 33 6.18 -7.35 2.91
C ARG A 33 5.96 -8.76 2.37
N HIS A 34 4.99 -9.47 2.93
CA HIS A 34 4.66 -10.81 2.48
C HIS A 34 3.85 -10.72 1.19
N GLU A 35 4.36 -11.32 0.13
CA GLU A 35 3.75 -11.29 -1.20
C GLU A 35 3.47 -12.71 -1.66
N GLU A 36 2.23 -12.97 -2.10
CA GLU A 36 1.82 -14.25 -2.67
C GLU A 36 1.09 -14.04 -3.98
N THR A 37 1.28 -14.97 -4.91
CA THR A 37 0.58 -15.02 -6.19
C THR A 37 -0.33 -16.22 -6.24
N PHE A 38 -1.52 -16.07 -6.83
CA PHE A 38 -2.54 -17.11 -6.92
C PHE A 38 -2.79 -17.48 -8.36
N THR A 39 -3.17 -18.74 -8.56
CA THR A 39 -3.57 -19.29 -9.87
C THR A 39 -5.05 -19.05 -10.16
N THR A 40 -5.81 -18.54 -9.20
CA THR A 40 -7.24 -18.26 -9.26
C THR A 40 -7.51 -16.76 -9.31
N LYS A 41 -8.66 -16.36 -9.85
CA LYS A 41 -9.13 -14.99 -9.84
C LYS A 41 -9.49 -14.52 -8.44
N ASP A 42 -10.16 -15.41 -7.68
CA ASP A 42 -10.61 -15.12 -6.32
C ASP A 42 -9.60 -15.67 -5.30
N VAL A 43 -9.44 -14.96 -4.20
CA VAL A 43 -8.51 -15.29 -3.11
C VAL A 43 -9.31 -15.50 -1.84
N ASP A 44 -9.18 -16.68 -1.25
CA ASP A 44 -9.77 -17.00 0.04
C ASP A 44 -8.82 -16.60 1.16
N VAL A 45 -9.33 -15.82 2.11
CA VAL A 45 -8.57 -15.36 3.27
C VAL A 45 -9.20 -15.89 4.55
N ASP A 46 -8.42 -16.61 5.34
CA ASP A 46 -8.85 -17.17 6.62
C ASP A 46 -8.52 -16.22 7.77
N PHE A 47 -9.57 -15.72 8.43
CA PHE A 47 -9.44 -14.88 9.60
C PHE A 47 -9.61 -15.72 10.87
N ARG A 48 -8.57 -15.79 11.69
CA ARG A 48 -8.60 -16.50 12.97
C ARG A 48 -8.29 -15.56 14.12
N LYS A 49 -9.31 -15.27 14.96
CA LYS A 49 -9.12 -14.47 16.14
C LYS A 49 -8.58 -15.34 17.28
N GLY A 50 -7.37 -15.05 17.76
CA GLY A 50 -6.77 -15.69 18.92
C GLY A 50 -7.53 -15.38 20.22
N SER A 51 -7.25 -16.12 21.27
CA SER A 51 -7.78 -15.85 22.62
C SER A 51 -6.67 -15.92 23.67
N ARG A 52 -6.73 -15.03 24.67
CA ARG A 52 -5.81 -15.04 25.84
C ARG A 52 -6.31 -15.90 26.97
N LYS A 53 -6.93 -17.05 26.68
CA LYS A 53 -7.43 -17.94 27.71
C LYS A 53 -6.27 -18.57 28.48
N VAL A 54 -6.31 -18.45 29.80
CA VAL A 54 -5.38 -19.13 30.71
C VAL A 54 -5.93 -20.51 31.02
N ALA A 55 -5.06 -21.52 31.06
CA ALA A 55 -5.46 -22.86 31.46
C ALA A 55 -5.99 -22.87 32.90
N PRO A 56 -7.18 -23.44 33.14
CA PRO A 56 -7.73 -23.51 34.50
C PRO A 56 -6.98 -24.52 35.36
N PHE A 57 -6.86 -24.23 36.63
CA PHE A 57 -6.43 -25.24 37.60
C PHE A 57 -7.52 -26.30 37.74
N VAL A 58 -7.12 -27.56 37.81
CA VAL A 58 -8.01 -28.71 38.04
C VAL A 58 -7.48 -29.57 39.16
N SER A 59 -8.41 -30.18 39.93
CA SER A 59 -8.04 -31.15 40.95
C SER A 59 -7.46 -32.41 40.29
N ARG A 60 -6.45 -33.01 40.92
CA ARG A 60 -5.85 -34.28 40.45
C ARG A 60 -6.86 -35.41 40.32
N LEU A 61 -8.00 -35.30 41.02
CA LEU A 61 -9.06 -36.33 41.06
C LEU A 61 -10.13 -36.13 39.95
N VAL A 62 -10.19 -34.96 39.31
CA VAL A 62 -11.27 -34.60 38.35
C VAL A 62 -10.84 -34.72 36.89
N GLY A 63 -9.54 -34.79 36.63
CA GLY A 63 -9.01 -34.82 35.28
C GLY A 63 -9.00 -33.44 34.55
N GLY A 64 -8.56 -33.39 33.30
CA GLY A 64 -8.41 -32.16 32.52
C GLY A 64 -9.75 -31.54 32.07
N LYS A 65 -9.81 -30.20 31.97
CA LYS A 65 -10.96 -29.48 31.40
C LYS A 65 -10.83 -29.35 29.88
N VAL A 66 -11.87 -29.77 29.18
CA VAL A 66 -11.91 -29.62 27.70
C VAL A 66 -11.95 -28.14 27.33
N VAL A 67 -11.03 -27.71 26.48
CA VAL A 67 -10.99 -26.36 25.90
C VAL A 67 -11.58 -26.44 24.49
N PRO A 68 -12.61 -25.67 24.18
CA PRO A 68 -13.17 -25.67 22.82
C PRO A 68 -12.18 -25.08 21.80
N ASN A 69 -12.18 -25.62 20.58
CA ASN A 69 -11.36 -25.13 19.48
C ASN A 69 -11.81 -23.72 19.08
N THR A 70 -10.85 -22.87 18.71
CA THR A 70 -11.13 -21.55 18.15
C THR A 70 -11.57 -21.72 16.70
N GLY A 71 -12.76 -21.22 16.34
CA GLY A 71 -13.22 -21.19 14.94
C GLY A 71 -12.43 -20.18 14.11
N TYR A 72 -12.54 -20.31 12.81
CA TYR A 72 -12.05 -19.33 11.83
C TYR A 72 -13.18 -18.93 10.89
N GLN A 73 -13.04 -17.80 10.21
CA GLN A 73 -13.93 -17.34 9.16
C GLN A 73 -13.13 -17.20 7.88
N THR A 74 -13.58 -17.85 6.82
CA THR A 74 -13.04 -17.66 5.49
C THR A 74 -13.87 -16.59 4.77
N LYS A 75 -13.22 -15.60 4.20
CA LYS A 75 -13.82 -14.61 3.30
C LYS A 75 -13.13 -14.70 1.94
N THR A 76 -13.92 -14.75 0.89
CA THR A 76 -13.43 -14.72 -0.48
C THR A 76 -13.43 -13.29 -0.99
N TYR A 77 -12.30 -12.86 -1.53
CA TYR A 77 -12.12 -11.54 -2.12
C TYR A 77 -11.69 -11.68 -3.58
N THR A 78 -12.21 -10.80 -4.42
CA THR A 78 -11.77 -10.68 -5.82
C THR A 78 -10.78 -9.50 -5.93
N PRO A 79 -9.47 -9.75 -6.15
CA PRO A 79 -8.51 -8.68 -6.37
C PRO A 79 -8.89 -7.81 -7.57
N PRO A 80 -8.85 -6.47 -7.44
CA PRO A 80 -9.16 -5.57 -8.54
C PRO A 80 -8.09 -5.63 -9.63
N LEU A 81 -8.51 -5.60 -10.89
CA LEU A 81 -7.59 -5.54 -12.01
C LEU A 81 -7.11 -4.09 -12.21
N VAL A 82 -5.80 -3.89 -12.22
CA VAL A 82 -5.13 -2.64 -12.57
C VAL A 82 -4.35 -2.89 -13.85
N ALA A 83 -4.75 -2.25 -14.94
CA ALA A 83 -4.21 -2.55 -16.27
C ALA A 83 -3.95 -1.26 -17.10
N PRO A 84 -2.98 -0.42 -16.69
CA PRO A 84 -2.63 0.75 -17.46
C PRO A 84 -2.01 0.35 -18.81
N GLU A 85 -2.33 1.13 -19.85
CA GLU A 85 -1.95 0.87 -21.22
C GLU A 85 -1.24 2.06 -21.85
N LYS A 86 -0.25 1.79 -22.71
CA LYS A 86 0.40 2.80 -23.55
C LYS A 86 0.35 2.41 -25.02
N VAL A 87 0.18 3.44 -25.85
CA VAL A 87 0.12 3.30 -27.30
C VAL A 87 1.38 3.90 -27.92
N THR A 88 2.05 3.14 -28.77
CA THR A 88 3.17 3.63 -29.58
C THR A 88 2.72 3.72 -31.03
N THR A 89 2.84 4.91 -31.60
CA THR A 89 2.55 5.18 -33.02
C THR A 89 3.82 5.15 -33.87
N VAL A 90 3.68 5.06 -35.17
CA VAL A 90 4.83 5.12 -36.10
C VAL A 90 5.55 6.48 -35.98
N ASP A 91 4.79 7.56 -35.81
CA ASP A 91 5.33 8.91 -35.69
C ASP A 91 6.22 9.08 -34.46
N ASP A 92 5.87 8.44 -33.33
CA ASP A 92 6.68 8.45 -32.12
C ASP A 92 8.09 7.89 -32.32
N LEU A 93 8.26 6.97 -33.28
CA LEU A 93 9.54 6.34 -33.55
C LEU A 93 10.39 7.17 -34.54
N LEU A 94 9.75 8.06 -35.34
CA LEU A 94 10.41 8.94 -36.25
C LEU A 94 10.89 10.23 -35.60
N ILE A 95 10.24 10.67 -34.52
CA ILE A 95 10.59 11.86 -33.77
C ILE A 95 11.79 11.59 -32.85
N ARG A 96 12.71 12.54 -32.77
CA ARG A 96 13.85 12.51 -31.84
C ARG A 96 13.39 12.51 -30.42
N ARG A 97 13.94 11.63 -29.61
CA ARG A 97 13.60 11.54 -28.18
C ARG A 97 14.29 12.66 -27.36
N PRO A 98 13.72 13.07 -26.23
CA PRO A 98 14.38 13.96 -25.29
C PRO A 98 15.75 13.37 -24.85
N GLY A 99 16.80 14.20 -24.84
CA GLY A 99 18.17 13.78 -24.52
C GLY A 99 18.93 13.07 -25.65
N GLU A 100 18.33 12.80 -26.79
CA GLU A 100 18.99 12.25 -27.97
C GLU A 100 19.74 13.37 -28.73
N SER A 101 20.98 13.13 -29.17
CA SER A 101 21.76 14.06 -29.95
C SER A 101 21.03 14.41 -31.27
N LEU A 102 21.19 15.66 -31.76
CA LEU A 102 20.64 16.11 -33.04
C LEU A 102 21.10 15.27 -34.23
N TYR A 103 22.31 14.73 -34.14
CA TYR A 103 22.94 13.89 -35.17
C TYR A 103 22.96 12.41 -34.79
N SER A 104 21.99 11.98 -33.96
CA SER A 104 21.89 10.58 -33.56
C SER A 104 21.61 9.69 -34.75
N GLY A 105 22.47 8.69 -34.97
CA GLY A 105 22.27 7.66 -36.00
C GLY A 105 21.35 6.53 -35.58
N ARG A 106 20.57 6.69 -34.47
CA ARG A 106 19.68 5.63 -33.97
C ARG A 106 18.60 5.31 -35.00
N THR A 107 18.43 4.02 -35.21
CA THR A 107 17.36 3.47 -36.03
C THR A 107 16.00 3.54 -35.32
N PRO A 108 14.87 3.55 -36.09
CA PRO A 108 13.53 3.45 -35.48
C PRO A 108 13.36 2.21 -34.59
N ALA A 109 14.01 1.10 -34.93
CA ALA A 109 13.98 -0.11 -34.10
C ALA A 109 14.65 0.08 -32.73
N GLU A 110 15.81 0.73 -32.68
CA GLU A 110 16.48 1.05 -31.41
C GLU A 110 15.68 2.04 -30.58
N ARG A 111 15.02 3.02 -31.20
CA ARG A 111 14.11 3.92 -30.51
C ARG A 111 12.90 3.20 -29.94
N ALA A 112 12.36 2.19 -30.66
CA ALA A 112 11.24 1.36 -30.18
C ALA A 112 11.61 0.59 -28.90
N VAL A 113 12.83 -0.01 -28.84
CA VAL A 113 13.30 -0.72 -27.65
C VAL A 113 13.42 0.21 -26.44
N LEU A 114 14.03 1.38 -26.64
CA LEU A 114 14.20 2.36 -25.58
C LEU A 114 12.85 2.92 -25.09
N LYS A 115 11.93 3.22 -26.03
CA LYS A 115 10.57 3.68 -25.69
C LYS A 115 9.83 2.62 -24.90
N MET A 116 9.88 1.36 -25.32
CA MET A 116 9.24 0.27 -24.60
C MET A 116 9.77 0.15 -23.16
N ALA A 117 11.10 0.29 -22.95
CA ALA A 117 11.69 0.23 -21.61
C ALA A 117 11.20 1.38 -20.72
N ASP A 118 11.11 2.61 -21.27
CA ASP A 118 10.59 3.77 -20.54
C ASP A 118 9.08 3.62 -20.25
N ASP A 119 8.31 3.15 -21.23
CA ASP A 119 6.88 2.91 -21.07
C ASP A 119 6.61 1.84 -19.99
N PHE A 120 7.38 0.76 -19.96
CA PHE A 120 7.30 -0.24 -18.88
C PHE A 120 7.61 0.34 -17.50
N LYS A 121 8.65 1.16 -17.43
CA LYS A 121 9.02 1.81 -16.18
C LYS A 121 7.86 2.67 -15.66
N GLU A 122 7.27 3.47 -16.53
CA GLU A 122 6.19 4.37 -16.18
C GLU A 122 4.91 3.61 -15.79
N LEU A 123 4.51 2.57 -16.55
CA LEU A 123 3.36 1.73 -16.23
C LEU A 123 3.55 1.04 -14.87
N ARG A 124 4.74 0.51 -14.63
CA ARG A 124 5.07 -0.10 -13.35
C ARG A 124 5.01 0.90 -12.18
N GLU A 125 5.50 2.11 -12.37
CA GLU A 125 5.42 3.17 -11.35
C GLU A 125 3.97 3.55 -11.04
N GLN A 126 3.09 3.58 -12.05
CA GLN A 126 1.66 3.83 -11.87
C GLN A 126 1.00 2.72 -11.04
N ILE A 127 1.29 1.44 -11.33
CA ILE A 127 0.79 0.31 -10.56
C ILE A 127 1.30 0.37 -9.11
N LEU A 128 2.59 0.65 -8.89
CA LEU A 128 3.16 0.77 -7.55
C LEU A 128 2.53 1.90 -6.73
N ARG A 129 2.23 3.05 -7.36
CA ARG A 129 1.49 4.13 -6.68
C ARG A 129 0.07 3.70 -6.32
N ARG A 130 -0.60 2.92 -7.18
CA ARG A 130 -1.91 2.35 -6.87
C ARG A 130 -1.84 1.34 -5.72
N GLU A 131 -0.85 0.45 -5.70
CA GLU A 131 -0.62 -0.49 -4.60
C GLU A 131 -0.40 0.25 -3.27
N GLU A 132 0.44 1.30 -3.26
CA GLU A 132 0.69 2.11 -2.05
C GLU A 132 -0.58 2.83 -1.58
N LEU A 133 -1.38 3.36 -2.51
CA LEU A 133 -2.68 3.97 -2.20
C LEU A 133 -3.65 2.95 -1.58
N MET A 134 -3.72 1.73 -2.14
CA MET A 134 -4.54 0.66 -1.58
C MET A 134 -4.08 0.27 -0.16
N CYS A 135 -2.76 0.18 0.07
CA CYS A 135 -2.22 -0.06 1.42
C CYS A 135 -2.61 1.07 2.39
N ALA A 136 -2.50 2.33 1.98
CA ALA A 136 -2.92 3.46 2.80
C ALA A 136 -4.43 3.43 3.10
N GLN A 137 -5.27 3.16 2.10
CA GLN A 137 -6.72 3.04 2.26
C GLN A 137 -7.07 1.89 3.22
N THR A 138 -6.46 0.72 3.07
CA THR A 138 -6.63 -0.41 3.99
C THR A 138 -6.32 -0.01 5.43
N ILE A 139 -5.21 0.70 5.65
CA ILE A 139 -4.80 1.14 6.99
C ILE A 139 -5.76 2.19 7.54
N PHE A 140 -6.01 3.30 6.82
CA PHE A 140 -6.75 4.44 7.37
C PHE A 140 -8.26 4.26 7.37
N THR A 141 -8.82 3.53 6.42
CA THR A 141 -10.27 3.32 6.33
C THR A 141 -10.71 1.92 6.70
N GLY A 142 -9.82 0.93 6.65
CA GLY A 142 -10.16 -0.50 6.79
C GLY A 142 -10.92 -1.05 5.58
N ALA A 143 -10.92 -0.30 4.46
CA ALA A 143 -11.63 -0.66 3.25
C ALA A 143 -10.88 -0.16 2.02
N ILE A 144 -11.03 -0.84 0.89
CA ILE A 144 -10.45 -0.44 -0.39
C ILE A 144 -11.60 -0.08 -1.34
N PRO A 145 -11.81 1.21 -1.65
CA PRO A 145 -12.76 1.60 -2.68
C PRO A 145 -12.16 1.32 -4.06
N ILE A 146 -12.85 0.51 -4.86
CA ILE A 146 -12.50 0.17 -6.23
C ILE A 146 -13.38 1.01 -7.14
N ILE A 147 -12.89 2.19 -7.52
CA ILE A 147 -13.58 3.13 -8.40
C ILE A 147 -12.80 3.24 -9.70
N GLY A 148 -13.45 2.99 -10.82
CA GLY A 148 -12.85 3.07 -12.15
C GLY A 148 -13.90 2.87 -13.24
N ASP A 149 -13.46 2.84 -14.50
CA ASP A 149 -14.36 2.65 -15.64
C ASP A 149 -15.13 1.32 -15.52
N GLY A 150 -16.44 1.44 -15.27
CA GLY A 150 -17.36 0.28 -15.17
C GLY A 150 -17.28 -0.49 -13.86
N VAL A 151 -16.48 -0.04 -12.87
CA VAL A 151 -16.35 -0.70 -11.57
C VAL A 151 -16.58 0.31 -10.45
N ASN A 152 -17.48 -0.04 -9.51
CA ASN A 152 -17.75 0.73 -8.30
C ASN A 152 -18.08 -0.25 -7.17
N GLU A 153 -17.05 -0.76 -6.52
CA GLU A 153 -17.13 -1.75 -5.46
C GLU A 153 -16.28 -1.32 -4.28
N VAL A 154 -16.55 -1.87 -3.09
CA VAL A 154 -15.77 -1.63 -1.88
C VAL A 154 -15.43 -2.96 -1.24
N ILE A 155 -14.14 -3.21 -1.06
CA ILE A 155 -13.66 -4.33 -0.25
C ILE A 155 -13.55 -3.84 1.18
N ASP A 156 -14.39 -4.36 2.09
CA ASP A 156 -14.41 -3.99 3.52
C ASP A 156 -13.87 -5.12 4.37
N PHE A 157 -12.82 -4.81 5.17
CA PHE A 157 -12.21 -5.73 6.12
C PHE A 157 -12.89 -5.71 7.50
N SER A 158 -13.95 -4.93 7.68
CA SER A 158 -14.69 -4.81 8.94
C SER A 158 -13.83 -4.27 10.10
N PHE A 159 -12.97 -3.31 9.80
CA PHE A 159 -12.08 -2.65 10.78
C PHE A 159 -12.86 -1.78 11.76
N THR A 160 -12.65 -2.00 13.07
CA THR A 160 -13.42 -1.33 14.13
C THR A 160 -12.61 -0.42 15.05
N ASN A 161 -11.28 -0.53 15.07
CA ASN A 161 -10.41 0.24 15.96
C ASN A 161 -10.21 1.68 15.48
N LYS A 162 -11.30 2.44 15.40
CA LYS A 162 -11.31 3.85 14.96
C LYS A 162 -11.85 4.75 16.05
N GLU A 163 -11.28 5.94 16.18
CA GLU A 163 -11.81 6.98 17.07
C GLU A 163 -11.69 8.36 16.40
N THR A 164 -12.76 9.11 16.45
CA THR A 164 -12.78 10.53 16.03
C THR A 164 -13.06 11.38 17.26
N ILE A 165 -12.16 12.30 17.58
CA ILE A 165 -12.33 13.23 18.68
C ILE A 165 -13.27 14.36 18.23
N SER A 166 -14.55 14.29 18.63
CA SER A 166 -15.56 15.28 18.25
C SER A 166 -15.63 16.48 19.20
N VAL A 167 -15.24 16.30 20.47
CA VAL A 167 -15.31 17.35 21.49
C VAL A 167 -14.17 18.34 21.31
N ALA A 168 -14.50 19.62 21.02
CA ALA A 168 -13.51 20.65 20.68
C ALA A 168 -12.37 20.80 21.70
N LYS A 169 -12.68 20.77 23.01
CA LYS A 169 -11.68 20.89 24.08
C LYS A 169 -10.69 19.70 24.17
N ASN A 170 -11.03 18.57 23.58
CA ASN A 170 -10.21 17.36 23.57
C ASN A 170 -9.41 17.23 22.27
N LYS A 171 -9.74 18.03 21.25
CA LYS A 171 -8.97 18.05 19.99
C LYS A 171 -7.55 18.51 20.23
N TRP A 172 -6.58 17.96 19.52
CA TRP A 172 -5.17 18.32 19.68
C TRP A 172 -4.82 19.75 19.27
N THR A 173 -5.76 20.46 18.68
CA THR A 173 -5.66 21.90 18.45
C THR A 173 -5.94 22.74 19.70
N ALA A 174 -6.48 22.14 20.77
CA ALA A 174 -6.79 22.82 22.02
C ALA A 174 -5.70 22.55 23.08
N ASP A 175 -5.17 23.57 23.74
CA ASP A 175 -4.13 23.46 24.77
C ASP A 175 -4.53 22.58 25.96
N THR A 176 -5.84 22.37 26.17
CA THR A 176 -6.38 21.54 27.26
C THR A 176 -6.28 20.05 26.98
N SER A 177 -6.13 19.66 25.72
CA SER A 177 -6.05 18.25 25.30
C SER A 177 -4.75 17.57 25.81
N ASP A 178 -4.66 16.25 25.66
CA ASP A 178 -3.48 15.49 26.02
C ASP A 178 -3.15 14.44 24.96
N PRO A 179 -2.38 14.82 23.94
CA PRO A 179 -2.00 13.92 22.85
C PRO A 179 -1.29 12.66 23.31
N ILE A 180 -0.47 12.77 24.35
CA ILE A 180 0.31 11.64 24.87
C ILE A 180 -0.60 10.63 25.58
N ALA A 181 -1.54 11.11 26.41
CA ALA A 181 -2.51 10.26 27.08
C ALA A 181 -3.43 9.54 26.08
N ASP A 182 -3.82 10.23 25.00
CA ASP A 182 -4.62 9.61 23.93
C ASP A 182 -3.83 8.51 23.20
N ILE A 183 -2.58 8.76 22.81
CA ILE A 183 -1.72 7.76 22.16
C ILE A 183 -1.53 6.53 23.08
N LYS A 184 -1.30 6.73 24.39
CA LYS A 184 -1.19 5.63 25.36
C LYS A 184 -2.47 4.80 25.41
N ARG A 185 -3.63 5.43 25.46
CA ARG A 185 -4.94 4.79 25.49
C ARG A 185 -5.20 3.96 24.21
N TRP A 186 -4.86 4.50 23.05
CA TRP A 186 -4.99 3.80 21.78
C TRP A 186 -4.01 2.64 21.67
N HIS A 187 -2.77 2.84 22.08
CA HIS A 187 -1.77 1.77 22.13
C HIS A 187 -2.21 0.61 23.03
N GLU A 188 -2.73 0.89 24.24
CA GLU A 188 -3.31 -0.13 25.11
C GLU A 188 -4.51 -0.85 24.48
N THR A 189 -5.31 -0.14 23.68
CA THR A 189 -6.45 -0.74 22.99
C THR A 189 -5.99 -1.78 21.96
N VAL A 190 -4.93 -1.48 21.18
CA VAL A 190 -4.32 -2.44 20.27
C VAL A 190 -3.73 -3.63 21.04
N GLN A 191 -3.01 -3.39 22.11
CA GLN A 191 -2.47 -4.47 22.96
C GLN A 191 -3.57 -5.40 23.48
N LYS A 192 -4.72 -4.85 23.87
CA LYS A 192 -5.85 -5.63 24.42
C LYS A 192 -6.58 -6.41 23.34
N LYS A 193 -6.83 -5.82 22.15
CA LYS A 193 -7.66 -6.41 21.11
C LYS A 193 -6.85 -7.16 20.03
N GLY A 194 -5.70 -6.59 19.63
CA GLY A 194 -4.87 -7.10 18.54
C GLY A 194 -3.70 -7.99 18.99
N PHE A 195 -3.43 -8.06 20.29
CA PHE A 195 -2.34 -8.88 20.88
C PHE A 195 -0.92 -8.50 20.40
N VAL A 196 -0.76 -7.33 19.79
CA VAL A 196 0.51 -6.80 19.30
C VAL A 196 0.82 -5.45 19.94
N ASN A 197 2.08 -5.07 19.95
CA ASN A 197 2.52 -3.73 20.37
C ASN A 197 2.73 -2.87 19.12
N CYS A 198 2.19 -1.65 19.12
CA CYS A 198 2.50 -0.69 18.09
C CYS A 198 3.91 -0.14 18.29
N ASP A 199 4.68 -0.09 17.21
CA ASP A 199 6.05 0.44 17.16
C ASP A 199 6.15 1.67 16.24
N ILE A 200 5.19 1.87 15.35
CA ILE A 200 5.16 2.96 14.38
C ILE A 200 3.84 3.75 14.52
N CYS A 201 3.97 5.09 14.56
CA CYS A 201 2.86 6.02 14.43
C CYS A 201 3.03 6.83 13.16
N VAL A 202 2.09 6.73 12.23
CA VAL A 202 2.09 7.55 11.00
C VAL A 202 1.04 8.62 11.12
N MET A 203 1.46 9.87 10.98
CA MET A 203 0.59 11.06 11.10
C MET A 203 0.45 11.79 9.78
N GLY A 204 -0.74 12.27 9.49
CA GLY A 204 -1.00 13.24 8.44
C GLY A 204 -0.39 14.60 8.77
N SER A 205 -0.34 15.50 7.79
CA SER A 205 0.35 16.79 7.90
C SER A 205 -0.12 17.65 9.07
N ASP A 206 -1.44 17.76 9.25
CA ASP A 206 -2.03 18.66 10.22
C ASP A 206 -1.96 18.11 11.64
N VAL A 207 -2.16 16.80 11.80
CA VAL A 207 -1.98 16.10 13.07
C VAL A 207 -0.54 16.18 13.53
N ALA A 208 0.43 15.96 12.64
CA ALA A 208 1.84 16.05 12.98
C ALA A 208 2.23 17.47 13.44
N ASN A 209 1.72 18.51 12.76
CA ASN A 209 1.96 19.89 13.14
C ASN A 209 1.29 20.21 14.49
N ALA A 210 0.06 19.78 14.72
CA ALA A 210 -0.65 19.97 15.99
C ALA A 210 0.09 19.26 17.14
N PHE A 211 0.56 18.03 16.93
CA PHE A 211 1.31 17.26 17.91
C PHE A 211 2.63 17.95 18.32
N VAL A 212 3.45 18.34 17.35
CA VAL A 212 4.77 18.97 17.62
C VAL A 212 4.62 20.32 18.34
N ASN A 213 3.60 21.10 17.98
CA ASN A 213 3.36 22.42 18.57
C ASN A 213 2.56 22.38 19.88
N HIS A 214 2.07 21.22 20.32
CA HIS A 214 1.25 21.10 21.50
C HIS A 214 2.04 21.40 22.79
N PRO A 215 1.55 22.29 23.70
CA PRO A 215 2.30 22.71 24.90
C PRO A 215 2.71 21.56 25.81
N LYS A 216 1.87 20.51 25.96
CA LYS A 216 2.21 19.35 26.78
C LYS A 216 3.31 18.48 26.16
N VAL A 217 3.33 18.36 24.84
CA VAL A 217 4.39 17.63 24.12
C VAL A 217 5.71 18.38 24.26
N GLN A 218 5.71 19.71 24.07
CA GLN A 218 6.89 20.56 24.22
C GLN A 218 7.44 20.50 25.65
N LYS A 219 6.58 20.52 26.68
CA LYS A 219 7.02 20.36 28.08
C LYS A 219 7.72 19.03 28.35
N MET A 220 7.32 17.94 27.70
CA MET A 220 8.00 16.65 27.85
C MET A 220 9.41 16.65 27.26
N LEU A 221 9.64 17.46 26.24
CA LEU A 221 10.95 17.61 25.61
C LEU A 221 11.90 18.47 26.45
N ASP A 222 11.36 19.42 27.22
CA ASP A 222 12.14 20.36 28.06
C ASP A 222 12.60 19.74 29.40
N VAL A 223 12.15 18.55 29.77
CA VAL A 223 12.57 17.91 31.03
C VAL A 223 13.98 17.37 30.87
N LYS A 224 14.97 18.17 31.36
CA LYS A 224 16.42 18.02 31.19
C LYS A 224 17.04 16.70 31.68
N ASN A 225 16.31 15.81 32.35
CA ASN A 225 16.88 14.60 32.99
C ASN A 225 16.20 13.28 32.62
N PHE A 226 15.14 13.30 31.82
CA PHE A 226 14.49 12.09 31.30
C PHE A 226 14.16 12.28 29.83
N ASN A 227 14.84 11.53 28.96
CA ASN A 227 14.53 11.47 27.54
C ASN A 227 13.23 10.66 27.31
N LEU A 228 12.07 11.21 27.73
CA LEU A 228 10.76 10.58 27.53
C LEU A 228 10.33 10.63 26.06
N ALA A 229 10.80 11.64 25.34
CA ALA A 229 10.61 11.76 23.89
C ALA A 229 11.78 12.54 23.26
N VAL A 230 12.14 12.19 22.05
CA VAL A 230 13.14 12.88 21.25
C VAL A 230 12.51 13.31 19.94
N ILE A 231 12.58 14.59 19.60
CA ILE A 231 12.19 15.12 18.29
C ILE A 231 13.46 15.40 17.50
N GLN A 232 13.71 14.60 16.48
CA GLN A 232 14.82 14.74 15.54
C GLN A 232 14.32 14.57 14.11
N PRO A 233 13.76 15.61 13.49
CA PRO A 233 13.24 15.51 12.14
C PRO A 233 14.31 15.05 11.16
N LYS A 234 14.06 13.94 10.48
CA LYS A 234 14.91 13.40 9.43
C LYS A 234 14.07 12.94 8.27
N GLN A 235 14.30 13.51 7.11
CA GLN A 235 13.65 13.05 5.90
C GLN A 235 14.27 11.72 5.44
N LEU A 236 13.42 10.72 5.25
CA LEU A 236 13.80 9.40 4.74
C LEU A 236 13.59 9.32 3.22
N PRO A 237 14.29 8.42 2.52
CA PRO A 237 14.21 8.32 1.06
C PRO A 237 12.81 7.99 0.49
N ASN A 238 11.86 7.57 1.33
CA ASN A 238 10.53 7.10 0.93
C ASN A 238 9.43 8.18 1.05
N GLY A 239 9.78 9.48 1.06
CA GLY A 239 8.80 10.56 1.23
C GLY A 239 8.30 10.73 2.67
N VAL A 240 8.88 9.99 3.61
CA VAL A 240 8.50 9.98 5.02
C VAL A 240 9.48 10.82 5.83
N THR A 241 8.95 11.65 6.73
CA THR A 241 9.76 12.41 7.68
C THR A 241 9.63 11.77 9.06
N TYR A 242 10.74 11.27 9.60
CA TYR A 242 10.81 10.87 11.00
C TYR A 242 10.76 12.13 11.87
N ILE A 243 9.84 12.16 12.84
CA ILE A 243 9.67 13.27 13.78
C ILE A 243 10.44 12.99 15.06
N GLY A 244 10.24 11.85 15.67
CA GLY A 244 10.82 11.48 16.94
C GLY A 244 10.31 10.17 17.49
N THR A 245 10.73 9.81 18.71
CA THR A 245 10.34 8.59 19.41
C THR A 245 9.74 8.91 20.77
N ILE A 246 8.65 8.25 21.14
CA ILE A 246 8.13 8.21 22.52
C ILE A 246 8.75 6.99 23.18
N HIS A 247 9.83 7.18 23.93
CA HIS A 247 10.60 6.06 24.54
C HIS A 247 9.78 5.21 25.51
N GLU A 248 8.85 5.81 26.23
CA GLU A 248 7.99 5.10 27.19
C GLU A 248 7.14 4.00 26.49
N LEU A 249 6.75 4.22 25.25
CA LEU A 249 5.94 3.28 24.47
C LEU A 249 6.74 2.49 23.43
N GLY A 250 8.02 2.86 23.21
CA GLY A 250 8.83 2.33 22.11
C GLY A 250 8.24 2.67 20.73
N LEU A 251 7.60 3.85 20.61
CA LEU A 251 6.82 4.25 19.45
C LEU A 251 7.56 5.32 18.64
N ASP A 252 7.89 5.01 17.41
CA ASP A 252 8.47 5.93 16.44
C ASP A 252 7.37 6.70 15.70
N ILE A 253 7.53 8.02 15.60
CA ILE A 253 6.56 8.92 14.97
C ILE A 253 7.06 9.36 13.61
N TYR A 254 6.26 9.13 12.60
CA TYR A 254 6.52 9.49 11.21
C TYR A 254 5.42 10.41 10.69
N LYS A 255 5.81 11.40 9.89
CA LYS A 255 4.92 12.21 9.06
C LYS A 255 5.06 11.70 7.62
N TYR A 256 3.96 11.30 7.01
CA TYR A 256 3.94 10.91 5.61
C TYR A 256 3.13 11.93 4.79
N ASN A 257 3.82 12.62 3.90
CA ASN A 257 3.25 13.72 3.11
C ASN A 257 3.47 13.46 1.62
N GLU A 258 2.97 12.32 1.15
CA GLU A 258 2.97 11.94 -0.25
C GLU A 258 1.60 12.23 -0.86
N TRP A 259 1.55 12.57 -2.14
CA TRP A 259 0.35 12.96 -2.86
C TRP A 259 0.16 12.06 -4.07
N TYR A 260 -1.09 11.89 -4.48
CA TYR A 260 -1.45 11.22 -5.71
C TYR A 260 -2.47 12.05 -6.49
N LEU A 261 -2.44 11.94 -7.81
CA LEU A 261 -3.41 12.57 -8.69
C LEU A 261 -4.63 11.64 -8.80
N ASP A 262 -5.79 12.16 -8.39
CA ASP A 262 -7.08 11.47 -8.56
C ASP A 262 -7.73 11.99 -9.86
N ASP A 263 -7.51 11.26 -10.94
CA ASP A 263 -8.05 11.54 -12.27
C ASP A 263 -9.17 10.58 -12.69
N TRP A 264 -9.53 9.64 -11.80
CA TRP A 264 -10.57 8.63 -12.07
C TRP A 264 -11.91 8.91 -11.36
N THR A 265 -11.91 9.61 -10.22
CA THR A 265 -13.16 9.97 -9.53
C THR A 265 -13.92 11.05 -10.29
N ASN A 266 -13.22 12.06 -10.79
CA ASN A 266 -13.76 13.08 -11.66
C ASN A 266 -12.76 13.39 -12.79
N PRO A 267 -12.85 12.71 -13.95
CA PRO A 267 -11.91 12.89 -15.05
C PRO A 267 -11.85 14.32 -15.61
N ASP A 268 -12.93 15.08 -15.51
CA ASP A 268 -13.00 16.46 -16.00
C ASP A 268 -12.31 17.48 -15.07
N ALA A 269 -12.07 17.10 -13.82
CA ALA A 269 -11.41 17.94 -12.82
C ALA A 269 -10.48 17.08 -11.93
N PRO A 270 -9.29 16.68 -12.42
CA PRO A 270 -8.32 15.95 -11.64
C PRO A 270 -7.84 16.73 -10.42
N GLU A 271 -7.73 16.07 -9.27
CA GLU A 271 -7.32 16.67 -8.00
C GLU A 271 -6.11 15.95 -7.40
N ASP A 272 -5.15 16.71 -6.87
CA ASP A 272 -4.08 16.15 -6.05
C ASP A 272 -4.60 15.90 -4.63
N LYS A 273 -4.55 14.64 -4.18
CA LYS A 273 -4.99 14.21 -2.86
C LYS A 273 -3.83 13.67 -2.04
N PRO A 274 -3.78 13.95 -0.73
CA PRO A 274 -2.78 13.33 0.12
C PRO A 274 -3.05 11.83 0.29
N LEU A 275 -1.99 11.03 0.27
CA LEU A 275 -2.06 9.58 0.47
C LEU A 275 -2.55 9.24 1.89
N VAL A 276 -2.09 10.01 2.88
CA VAL A 276 -2.54 9.96 4.28
C VAL A 276 -3.45 11.14 4.54
N PRO A 277 -4.68 10.92 5.05
CA PRO A 277 -5.56 12.03 5.40
C PRO A 277 -4.89 12.97 6.39
N ALA A 278 -4.88 14.28 6.08
CA ALA A 278 -4.13 15.29 6.83
C ALA A 278 -4.52 15.37 8.32
N ASN A 279 -5.79 15.06 8.63
CA ASN A 279 -6.38 15.10 9.96
C ASN A 279 -6.35 13.78 10.73
N SER A 280 -5.68 12.74 10.20
CA SER A 280 -5.70 11.39 10.77
C SER A 280 -4.30 10.92 11.15
N LEU A 281 -4.26 9.97 12.07
CA LEU A 281 -3.07 9.20 12.41
C LEU A 281 -3.39 7.71 12.49
N ALA A 282 -2.37 6.88 12.29
CA ALA A 282 -2.45 5.43 12.46
C ALA A 282 -1.33 4.95 13.38
N LEU A 283 -1.68 4.14 14.39
CA LEU A 283 -0.75 3.37 15.21
C LEU A 283 -0.64 1.98 14.60
N LEU A 284 0.54 1.59 14.20
CA LEU A 284 0.82 0.37 13.44
C LEU A 284 1.86 -0.49 14.16
N SER A 285 1.86 -1.78 13.86
CA SER A 285 2.87 -2.72 14.32
C SER A 285 3.57 -3.37 13.14
N THR A 286 4.90 -3.38 13.16
CA THR A 286 5.71 -4.11 12.17
C THR A 286 5.66 -5.63 12.37
N ASN A 287 5.15 -6.07 13.52
CA ASN A 287 4.96 -7.50 13.86
C ASN A 287 3.54 -8.00 13.55
N ALA A 288 2.66 -7.13 13.04
CA ALA A 288 1.34 -7.54 12.59
C ALA A 288 1.42 -8.19 11.20
N ASP A 289 0.50 -9.10 10.92
CA ASP A 289 0.48 -9.86 9.68
C ASP A 289 -0.33 -9.12 8.60
N TYR A 290 0.41 -8.56 7.65
CA TYR A 290 -0.13 -7.89 6.47
C TYR A 290 0.47 -8.52 5.22
N SER A 291 -0.37 -8.91 4.28
CA SER A 291 0.05 -9.53 3.04
C SER A 291 -0.43 -8.78 1.80
N MET A 292 0.36 -8.85 0.75
CA MET A 292 0.01 -8.39 -0.58
C MET A 292 -0.25 -9.61 -1.46
N TYR A 293 -1.47 -9.79 -1.89
CA TYR A 293 -1.91 -10.89 -2.73
C TYR A 293 -2.10 -10.45 -4.17
N TYR A 294 -1.78 -11.33 -5.11
CA TYR A 294 -1.95 -11.07 -6.53
C TYR A 294 -2.78 -12.18 -7.16
N GLY A 295 -3.96 -11.82 -7.66
CA GLY A 295 -4.84 -12.73 -8.40
C GLY A 295 -4.29 -13.08 -9.78
N ALA A 296 -4.71 -14.21 -10.34
CA ALA A 296 -4.34 -14.63 -11.68
C ALA A 296 -4.96 -13.72 -12.76
N ILE A 297 -4.21 -13.52 -13.83
CA ILE A 297 -4.62 -12.71 -14.98
C ILE A 297 -4.67 -13.61 -16.21
N THR A 298 -5.81 -13.59 -16.91
CA THR A 298 -5.98 -14.33 -18.16
C THR A 298 -5.80 -13.40 -19.35
N LEU A 299 -4.90 -13.77 -20.24
CA LEU A 299 -4.58 -13.05 -21.46
C LEU A 299 -4.95 -13.88 -22.69
N ILE A 300 -5.15 -13.21 -23.82
CA ILE A 300 -5.30 -13.85 -25.13
C ILE A 300 -3.98 -13.69 -25.89
N LYS A 301 -3.33 -14.80 -26.24
CA LYS A 301 -2.12 -14.75 -27.06
C LYS A 301 -2.44 -14.27 -28.45
N GLU A 302 -1.73 -13.22 -28.92
CA GLU A 302 -1.91 -12.66 -30.27
C GLU A 302 -1.60 -13.69 -31.38
N GLN A 303 -0.69 -14.64 -31.13
CA GLN A 303 -0.24 -15.62 -32.10
C GLN A 303 -1.27 -16.72 -32.39
N ASP A 304 -1.88 -17.26 -31.33
CA ASP A 304 -2.72 -18.47 -31.42
C ASP A 304 -4.19 -18.19 -31.08
N GLY A 305 -4.51 -16.99 -30.58
CA GLY A 305 -5.86 -16.66 -30.07
C GLY A 305 -6.27 -17.45 -28.82
N ASN A 306 -5.36 -18.21 -28.22
CA ASN A 306 -5.64 -19.03 -27.07
C ASN A 306 -5.61 -18.22 -25.76
N PHE A 307 -6.50 -18.57 -24.83
CA PHE A 307 -6.48 -18.02 -23.48
C PHE A 307 -5.34 -18.65 -22.68
N VAL A 308 -4.57 -17.80 -22.00
CA VAL A 308 -3.50 -18.22 -21.08
C VAL A 308 -3.66 -17.48 -19.77
N THR A 309 -3.83 -18.23 -18.69
CA THR A 309 -3.81 -17.69 -17.34
C THR A 309 -2.37 -17.64 -16.85
N VAL A 310 -1.95 -16.45 -16.44
CA VAL A 310 -0.60 -16.19 -15.96
C VAL A 310 -0.68 -15.84 -14.48
N GLU A 311 0.07 -16.59 -13.68
CA GLU A 311 0.35 -16.26 -12.30
C GLU A 311 1.51 -15.28 -12.25
N GLY A 312 1.30 -14.11 -11.67
CA GLY A 312 2.38 -13.12 -11.56
C GLY A 312 1.93 -11.78 -11.04
N LYS A 313 2.89 -11.09 -10.44
CA LYS A 313 2.70 -9.75 -9.89
C LYS A 313 2.44 -8.69 -10.96
N TYR A 314 3.19 -8.79 -12.08
CA TYR A 314 3.07 -7.90 -13.22
C TYR A 314 3.07 -8.74 -14.49
N VAL A 315 1.99 -8.67 -15.24
CA VAL A 315 1.81 -9.46 -16.46
C VAL A 315 1.78 -8.50 -17.65
N PRO A 316 2.88 -8.43 -18.42
CA PRO A 316 2.93 -7.61 -19.62
C PRO A 316 2.20 -8.29 -20.77
N ASP A 317 1.49 -7.49 -21.55
CA ASP A 317 0.84 -7.90 -22.78
C ASP A 317 1.08 -6.87 -23.88
N THR A 318 1.10 -7.31 -25.15
CA THR A 318 1.26 -6.43 -26.30
C THR A 318 0.51 -6.96 -27.49
N TRP A 319 -0.13 -6.05 -28.23
CA TRP A 319 -0.78 -6.34 -29.48
C TRP A 319 -0.63 -5.20 -30.47
N THR A 320 -0.93 -5.48 -31.73
CA THR A 320 -0.76 -4.52 -32.83
C THR A 320 -2.05 -4.29 -33.59
N LYS A 321 -2.30 -3.03 -33.99
CA LYS A 321 -3.37 -2.65 -34.91
C LYS A 321 -2.75 -2.08 -36.17
N ARG A 322 -3.17 -2.60 -37.35
CA ARG A 322 -2.56 -2.19 -38.62
C ARG A 322 -3.11 -0.90 -39.19
N LYS A 323 -4.39 -0.58 -38.91
CA LYS A 323 -5.04 0.65 -39.47
C LYS A 323 -5.83 1.36 -38.37
N PRO A 324 -5.36 2.51 -37.87
CA PRO A 324 -3.99 3.09 -38.08
C PRO A 324 -2.92 2.21 -37.41
N ALA A 325 -1.68 2.26 -37.91
CA ALA A 325 -0.57 1.47 -37.40
C ALA A 325 -0.20 1.91 -35.98
N ARG A 326 -0.50 1.07 -35.00
CA ARG A 326 -0.26 1.30 -33.58
C ARG A 326 0.13 0.02 -32.89
N ARG A 327 1.00 0.13 -31.89
CA ARG A 327 1.32 -0.94 -30.95
C ARG A 327 0.83 -0.55 -29.58
N PHE A 328 0.17 -1.45 -28.94
CA PHE A 328 -0.33 -1.32 -27.59
C PHE A 328 0.56 -2.12 -26.64
N LEU A 329 0.86 -1.52 -25.51
CA LEU A 329 1.61 -2.12 -24.43
C LEU A 329 0.78 -1.97 -23.17
N ASN A 330 0.38 -3.09 -22.60
CA ASN A 330 -0.37 -3.17 -21.36
C ASN A 330 0.50 -3.82 -20.28
N LEU A 331 0.38 -3.35 -19.04
CA LEU A 331 0.96 -4.00 -17.87
C LEU A 331 -0.15 -4.23 -16.86
N SER A 332 -0.57 -5.48 -16.74
CA SER A 332 -1.67 -5.87 -15.85
C SER A 332 -1.16 -6.36 -14.50
N SER A 333 -1.88 -6.01 -13.45
CA SER A 333 -1.68 -6.52 -12.09
C SER A 333 -3.04 -6.66 -11.39
N ALA A 334 -3.19 -7.64 -10.52
CA ALA A 334 -4.40 -7.80 -9.71
C ALA A 334 -4.05 -7.81 -8.21
N PRO A 335 -3.60 -6.65 -7.65
CA PRO A 335 -3.14 -6.57 -6.27
C PRO A 335 -4.30 -6.50 -5.28
N LEU A 336 -4.11 -7.08 -4.09
CA LEU A 336 -5.01 -6.97 -2.94
C LEU A 336 -4.19 -6.85 -1.66
N CYS A 337 -4.37 -5.75 -0.92
CA CYS A 337 -3.76 -5.55 0.38
C CYS A 337 -4.63 -6.18 1.47
N VAL A 338 -4.16 -7.24 2.11
CA VAL A 338 -4.93 -7.99 3.11
C VAL A 338 -4.30 -7.85 4.49
N PRO A 339 -5.02 -7.27 5.46
CA PRO A 339 -4.65 -7.35 6.87
C PRO A 339 -5.22 -8.65 7.48
N HIS A 340 -4.39 -9.60 7.90
CA HIS A 340 -4.84 -10.84 8.54
C HIS A 340 -5.36 -10.59 9.94
N ASP A 341 -4.73 -9.67 10.66
CA ASP A 341 -5.11 -9.26 12.02
C ASP A 341 -5.80 -7.91 12.01
N VAL A 342 -7.11 -7.87 11.80
CA VAL A 342 -7.90 -6.64 11.64
C VAL A 342 -7.87 -5.72 12.89
N ASP A 343 -7.62 -6.27 14.09
CA ASP A 343 -7.53 -5.50 15.33
C ASP A 343 -6.09 -5.08 15.70
N SER A 344 -5.10 -5.34 14.84
CA SER A 344 -3.67 -5.13 15.13
C SER A 344 -3.19 -3.69 14.99
N TRP A 345 -4.06 -2.77 14.59
CA TRP A 345 -3.76 -1.34 14.47
C TRP A 345 -4.90 -0.45 14.95
N PHE A 346 -4.64 0.84 15.07
CA PHE A 346 -5.63 1.83 15.50
C PHE A 346 -5.55 3.07 14.63
N VAL A 347 -6.69 3.64 14.28
CA VAL A 347 -6.77 4.90 13.53
C VAL A 347 -7.51 5.94 14.34
N ALA A 348 -6.96 7.15 14.42
CA ALA A 348 -7.61 8.25 15.10
C ALA A 348 -7.65 9.51 14.24
N THR A 349 -8.70 10.31 14.46
CA THR A 349 -8.86 11.66 13.90
C THR A 349 -8.92 12.64 15.06
N PRO A 350 -7.76 13.16 15.51
CA PRO A 350 -7.67 13.97 16.74
C PRO A 350 -7.89 15.47 16.53
N ILE A 351 -8.08 15.93 15.29
CA ILE A 351 -8.26 17.38 14.95
C ILE A 351 -9.55 17.66 14.22
#